data_369d98e478fb62bcdeb081d8312bf001
#
_entry.id   369d98e478fb62bcdeb081d8312bf001
#
_cell.length_a   1.000
_cell.length_b   1.000
_cell.length_c   1.000
_cell.angle_alpha   90.00
_cell.angle_beta   90.00
_cell.angle_gamma   90.00
#
_symmetry.space_group_name_H-M   'P 1'
#
loop_
_entity.id
_entity.type
_entity.pdbx_description
1 polymer ?
#
loop_
_entity_poly.entity_id
_entity_poly.type
_entity_poly.pdbx_seq_one_letter_code
_entity_poly.pdbx_strand_id
1 'polypeptide(L)'
;MNLISQIKEIKKKISGQILFDESLSKHSWFNLGGPAKVIFKPKNLNELSIFLKNLEGFNNIKVLGVGSNTLIRDGGFDGIIIKFRKSFSHLSKFNQNMVIAGASALDKNVSNFALENSLSGFEFLSCIPGTVGGGIRMNSGCYGEDISKILVSVQAMDLSGK
;
A
#
# COMPACT_ATOMS: atom_id res chain seq x y z
N MET A 1 4.01 8.07 26.29
CA MET A 1 3.44 6.68 26.26
C MET A 1 4.28 5.86 25.29
N ASN A 2 4.62 4.60 25.60
CA ASN A 2 5.43 3.77 24.69
C ASN A 2 4.54 3.36 23.49
N LEU A 3 5.11 3.20 22.28
CA LEU A 3 4.43 2.84 21.05
C LEU A 3 3.49 1.61 21.23
N ILE A 4 3.97 0.56 21.86
CA ILE A 4 3.18 -0.67 22.06
C ILE A 4 1.92 -0.42 22.90
N SER A 5 2.03 0.44 23.92
CA SER A 5 0.86 0.80 24.76
C SER A 5 -0.16 1.61 23.96
N GLN A 6 0.28 2.55 23.13
CA GLN A 6 -0.61 3.30 22.24
C GLN A 6 -1.31 2.34 21.26
N ILE A 7 -0.57 1.44 20.61
CA ILE A 7 -1.12 0.47 19.66
C ILE A 7 -2.17 -0.44 20.34
N LYS A 8 -1.94 -0.86 21.59
CA LYS A 8 -2.90 -1.69 22.33
C LYS A 8 -4.22 -0.93 22.57
N GLU A 9 -4.17 0.35 22.87
CA GLU A 9 -5.38 1.18 23.03
C GLU A 9 -6.09 1.42 21.68
N ILE A 10 -5.33 1.70 20.63
CA ILE A 10 -5.90 1.85 19.28
C ILE A 10 -6.59 0.56 18.82
N LYS A 11 -6.01 -0.60 19.14
CA LYS A 11 -6.57 -1.91 18.78
C LYS A 11 -7.98 -2.13 19.30
N LYS A 12 -8.38 -1.48 20.39
CA LYS A 12 -9.77 -1.53 20.93
C LYS A 12 -10.78 -0.82 20.03
N LYS A 13 -10.33 0.10 19.17
CA LYS A 13 -11.15 0.97 18.31
C LYS A 13 -11.23 0.48 16.84
N ILE A 14 -10.44 -0.53 16.48
CA ILE A 14 -10.32 -1.02 15.10
C ILE A 14 -10.37 -2.54 15.05
N SER A 15 -10.79 -3.09 13.92
CA SER A 15 -10.83 -4.54 13.66
C SER A 15 -9.74 -5.02 12.69
N GLY A 16 -8.96 -4.09 12.15
CA GLY A 16 -7.80 -4.38 11.31
C GLY A 16 -6.75 -5.22 12.04
N GLN A 17 -5.97 -5.95 11.29
CA GLN A 17 -4.94 -6.82 11.86
C GLN A 17 -3.71 -6.02 12.29
N ILE A 18 -3.24 -6.26 13.50
CA ILE A 18 -1.98 -5.75 14.03
C ILE A 18 -1.10 -6.94 14.37
N LEU A 19 0.12 -6.95 13.84
CA LEU A 19 1.16 -7.94 14.13
C LEU A 19 2.34 -7.22 14.77
N PHE A 20 2.98 -7.86 15.74
CA PHE A 20 4.17 -7.35 16.41
C PHE A 20 5.35 -8.26 16.10
N ASP A 21 6.52 -7.64 15.90
CA ASP A 21 7.80 -8.31 15.65
C ASP A 21 7.72 -9.36 14.51
N GLU A 22 6.88 -9.11 13.52
CA GLU A 22 6.66 -10.01 12.40
C GLU A 22 7.75 -9.82 11.34
N SER A 23 8.34 -10.93 10.89
CA SER A 23 9.36 -10.92 9.84
C SER A 23 8.83 -10.35 8.53
N LEU A 24 9.52 -9.34 8.00
CA LEU A 24 9.19 -8.73 6.72
C LEU A 24 9.57 -9.62 5.51
N SER A 25 10.37 -10.65 5.71
CA SER A 25 10.66 -11.65 4.66
C SER A 25 9.39 -12.28 4.09
N LYS A 26 8.36 -12.50 4.92
CA LYS A 26 7.04 -12.99 4.50
C LYS A 26 6.23 -11.97 3.69
N HIS A 27 6.72 -10.74 3.59
CA HIS A 27 6.01 -9.61 3.01
C HIS A 27 6.79 -8.92 1.89
N SER A 28 7.99 -9.38 1.60
CA SER A 28 8.85 -8.90 0.52
C SER A 28 8.96 -9.95 -0.59
N TRP A 29 9.12 -9.51 -1.81
CA TRP A 29 9.30 -10.40 -2.96
C TRP A 29 10.60 -11.21 -2.89
N PHE A 30 11.65 -10.60 -2.36
CA PHE A 30 12.95 -11.26 -2.20
C PHE A 30 12.97 -12.32 -1.10
N ASN A 31 11.90 -12.45 -0.30
CA ASN A 31 11.83 -13.31 0.88
C ASN A 31 12.96 -13.04 1.90
N LEU A 32 13.44 -11.80 1.93
CA LEU A 32 14.46 -11.30 2.84
C LEU A 32 13.90 -10.18 3.72
N GLY A 33 14.48 -10.02 4.91
CA GLY A 33 14.18 -8.93 5.82
C GLY A 33 13.83 -9.39 7.23
N GLY A 34 14.41 -8.68 8.20
CA GLY A 34 14.13 -8.89 9.62
C GLY A 34 12.76 -8.38 10.04
N PRO A 35 12.46 -8.35 11.35
CA PRO A 35 11.13 -8.03 11.85
C PRO A 35 10.78 -6.56 11.70
N ALA A 36 9.50 -6.26 11.48
CA ALA A 36 8.93 -4.94 11.75
C ALA A 36 8.38 -4.92 13.17
N LYS A 37 8.62 -3.84 13.90
CA LYS A 37 8.09 -3.68 15.26
C LYS A 37 6.57 -3.76 15.30
N VAL A 38 5.92 -3.18 14.28
CA VAL A 38 4.46 -3.28 14.11
C VAL A 38 4.14 -3.38 12.62
N ILE A 39 3.26 -4.31 12.25
CA ILE A 39 2.60 -4.30 10.94
C ILE A 39 1.11 -4.06 11.17
N PHE A 40 0.59 -3.00 10.60
CA PHE A 40 -0.83 -2.71 10.61
C PHE A 40 -1.46 -2.97 9.25
N LYS A 41 -2.53 -3.75 9.23
CA LYS A 41 -3.31 -4.07 8.03
C LYS A 41 -4.75 -3.56 8.23
N PRO A 42 -5.05 -2.31 7.84
CA PRO A 42 -6.38 -1.72 8.01
C PRO A 42 -7.44 -2.48 7.22
N LYS A 43 -8.65 -2.52 7.73
CA LYS A 43 -9.80 -3.09 7.04
C LYS A 43 -10.41 -2.11 6.03
N ASN A 44 -10.35 -0.82 6.32
CA ASN A 44 -10.90 0.26 5.49
C ASN A 44 -10.21 1.60 5.80
N LEU A 45 -10.55 2.64 5.03
CA LEU A 45 -9.98 3.99 5.19
C LEU A 45 -10.28 4.61 6.56
N ASN A 46 -11.46 4.36 7.13
CA ASN A 46 -11.81 4.89 8.44
C ASN A 46 -10.89 4.34 9.53
N GLU A 47 -10.60 3.03 9.51
CA GLU A 47 -9.65 2.44 10.46
C GLU A 47 -8.21 2.96 10.27
N LEU A 48 -7.80 3.20 9.03
CA LEU A 48 -6.51 3.85 8.75
C LEU A 48 -6.46 5.25 9.37
N SER A 49 -7.50 6.05 9.17
CA SER A 49 -7.62 7.39 9.76
C SER A 49 -7.60 7.34 11.29
N ILE A 50 -8.41 6.45 11.91
CA ILE A 50 -8.43 6.27 13.36
C ILE A 50 -7.04 5.89 13.88
N PHE A 51 -6.36 4.97 13.20
CA PHE A 51 -5.02 4.51 13.58
C PHE A 51 -4.03 5.67 13.57
N LEU A 52 -3.94 6.40 12.46
CA LEU A 52 -3.01 7.52 12.31
C LEU A 52 -3.29 8.65 13.30
N LYS A 53 -4.56 9.05 13.47
CA LYS A 53 -4.95 10.11 14.41
C LYS A 53 -4.62 9.82 15.88
N ASN A 54 -4.52 8.56 16.26
CA ASN A 54 -4.24 8.17 17.64
C ASN A 54 -2.76 7.79 17.88
N LEU A 55 -1.88 7.97 16.85
CA LEU A 55 -0.45 7.80 16.99
C LEU A 55 0.21 9.14 17.34
N GLU A 56 0.41 9.38 18.63
CA GLU A 56 1.03 10.61 19.11
C GLU A 56 2.56 10.50 19.08
N GLY A 57 3.21 11.48 18.43
CA GLY A 57 4.67 11.65 18.45
C GLY A 57 5.47 10.55 17.74
N PHE A 58 4.80 9.68 16.95
CA PHE A 58 5.47 8.60 16.25
C PHE A 58 5.41 8.77 14.73
N ASN A 59 6.56 9.04 14.11
CA ASN A 59 6.68 9.38 12.69
C ASN A 59 7.39 8.29 11.84
N ASN A 60 7.90 7.21 12.47
CA ASN A 60 8.59 6.16 11.74
C ASN A 60 7.59 5.17 11.14
N ILE A 61 6.84 5.63 10.14
CA ILE A 61 5.79 4.88 9.44
C ILE A 61 6.17 4.72 7.99
N LYS A 62 6.06 3.51 7.46
CA LYS A 62 6.24 3.20 6.04
C LYS A 62 5.04 2.41 5.52
N VAL A 63 4.69 2.65 4.26
CA VAL A 63 3.69 1.85 3.54
C VAL A 63 4.43 0.83 2.68
N LEU A 64 3.99 -0.43 2.72
CA LEU A 64 4.57 -1.52 1.94
C LEU A 64 3.50 -2.15 1.05
N GLY A 65 3.71 -2.11 -0.26
CA GLY A 65 2.91 -2.85 -1.23
C GLY A 65 3.23 -4.34 -1.22
N VAL A 66 3.44 -4.95 -2.38
CA VAL A 66 3.89 -6.37 -2.48
C VAL A 66 5.37 -6.55 -2.17
N GLY A 67 6.13 -5.47 -2.03
CA GLY A 67 7.56 -5.54 -1.68
C GLY A 67 8.46 -5.97 -2.84
N SER A 68 8.03 -5.80 -4.09
CA SER A 68 8.80 -6.19 -5.29
C SER A 68 10.01 -5.28 -5.56
N ASN A 69 9.97 -4.04 -5.06
CA ASN A 69 11.07 -3.07 -5.21
C ASN A 69 11.57 -2.59 -3.84
N THR A 70 11.63 -3.48 -2.85
CA THR A 70 12.05 -3.12 -1.49
C THR A 70 12.99 -4.17 -0.95
N LEU A 71 14.24 -3.77 -0.71
CA LEU A 71 15.22 -4.59 -0.01
C LEU A 71 15.20 -4.24 1.48
N ILE A 72 14.96 -5.23 2.31
CA ILE A 72 14.85 -5.07 3.76
C ILE A 72 16.02 -5.83 4.41
N ARG A 73 16.77 -5.11 5.27
CA ARG A 73 17.92 -5.70 5.98
C ARG A 73 17.47 -6.65 7.10
N ASP A 74 18.39 -7.51 7.55
CA ASP A 74 18.12 -8.49 8.61
C ASP A 74 17.78 -7.84 9.97
N GLY A 75 18.28 -6.63 10.22
CA GLY A 75 17.87 -5.81 11.39
C GLY A 75 16.40 -5.37 11.37
N GLY A 76 15.70 -5.54 10.26
CA GLY A 76 14.29 -5.23 10.13
C GLY A 76 13.98 -3.73 10.09
N PHE A 77 12.84 -3.36 10.67
CA PHE A 77 12.35 -1.99 10.70
C PHE A 77 11.79 -1.63 12.08
N ASP A 78 12.50 -0.75 12.80
CA ASP A 78 12.06 -0.24 14.11
C ASP A 78 10.97 0.83 13.92
N GLY A 79 9.81 0.40 13.45
CA GLY A 79 8.72 1.30 13.11
C GLY A 79 7.43 0.56 12.79
N ILE A 80 6.50 1.29 12.20
CA ILE A 80 5.19 0.78 11.77
C ILE A 80 5.20 0.59 10.25
N ILE A 81 4.91 -0.61 9.80
CA ILE A 81 4.60 -0.90 8.40
C ILE A 81 3.08 -0.93 8.23
N ILE A 82 2.56 -0.09 7.35
CA ILE A 82 1.16 -0.17 6.90
C ILE A 82 1.13 -1.02 5.63
N LYS A 83 0.31 -2.08 5.65
CA LYS A 83 0.13 -2.98 4.51
C LYS A 83 -1.34 -3.13 4.16
N PHE A 84 -1.74 -2.59 3.03
CA PHE A 84 -3.12 -2.66 2.59
C PHE A 84 -3.53 -4.08 2.18
N ARG A 85 -4.81 -4.40 2.42
CA ARG A 85 -5.42 -5.70 2.10
C ARG A 85 -6.30 -5.60 0.84
N LYS A 86 -6.91 -6.71 0.47
CA LYS A 86 -7.84 -6.82 -0.68
C LYS A 86 -8.97 -5.78 -0.67
N SER A 87 -9.39 -5.29 0.52
CA SER A 87 -10.38 -4.21 0.63
C SER A 87 -9.96 -2.87 0.00
N PHE A 88 -8.67 -2.70 -0.30
CA PHE A 88 -8.11 -1.53 -0.99
C PHE A 88 -7.70 -1.84 -2.45
N SER A 89 -8.15 -2.96 -3.03
CA SER A 89 -7.81 -3.37 -4.40
C SER A 89 -8.97 -3.22 -5.39
N HIS A 90 -9.97 -2.40 -5.05
CA HIS A 90 -11.11 -2.17 -5.93
C HIS A 90 -10.68 -1.57 -7.27
N LEU A 91 -11.32 -2.06 -8.36
CA LEU A 91 -11.19 -1.51 -9.70
C LEU A 91 -12.58 -1.18 -10.22
N SER A 92 -12.74 -0.02 -10.83
CA SER A 92 -13.98 0.37 -11.49
C SER A 92 -13.72 1.31 -12.65
N LYS A 93 -14.56 1.24 -13.68
CA LYS A 93 -14.56 2.23 -14.76
C LYS A 93 -15.32 3.45 -14.28
N PHE A 94 -14.71 4.63 -14.39
CA PHE A 94 -15.32 5.89 -13.97
C PHE A 94 -16.11 6.55 -15.11
N ASN A 95 -15.51 6.58 -16.31
CA ASN A 95 -16.14 7.06 -17.54
C ASN A 95 -15.59 6.28 -18.74
N GLN A 96 -15.70 6.81 -19.95
CA GLN A 96 -15.23 6.10 -21.15
C GLN A 96 -13.73 5.80 -21.15
N ASN A 97 -12.90 6.62 -20.47
CA ASN A 97 -11.44 6.57 -20.59
C ASN A 97 -10.70 6.52 -19.24
N MET A 98 -11.40 6.38 -18.11
CA MET A 98 -10.77 6.44 -16.79
C MET A 98 -11.07 5.17 -15.97
N VAL A 99 -10.06 4.75 -15.21
CA VAL A 99 -10.15 3.68 -14.22
C VAL A 99 -9.89 4.25 -12.83
N ILE A 100 -10.76 3.94 -11.87
CA ILE A 100 -10.48 4.13 -10.45
C ILE A 100 -9.85 2.85 -9.94
N ALA A 101 -8.66 2.96 -9.36
CA ALA A 101 -7.91 1.83 -8.85
C ALA A 101 -7.52 2.05 -7.38
N GLY A 102 -7.81 1.08 -6.55
CA GLY A 102 -7.37 1.09 -5.15
C GLY A 102 -5.87 0.84 -5.00
N ALA A 103 -5.27 1.43 -3.98
CA ALA A 103 -3.81 1.43 -3.77
C ALA A 103 -3.17 0.04 -3.66
N SER A 104 -3.92 -1.01 -3.29
CA SER A 104 -3.42 -2.40 -3.25
C SER A 104 -3.83 -3.24 -4.46
N ALA A 105 -4.50 -2.67 -5.46
CA ALA A 105 -4.69 -3.34 -6.73
C ALA A 105 -3.33 -3.63 -7.37
N LEU A 106 -3.17 -4.82 -7.95
CA LEU A 106 -1.94 -5.16 -8.68
C LEU A 106 -1.95 -4.43 -10.02
N ASP A 107 -0.81 -3.91 -10.44
CA ASP A 107 -0.65 -3.22 -11.72
C ASP A 107 -1.11 -4.11 -12.88
N LYS A 108 -0.75 -5.40 -12.88
CA LYS A 108 -1.24 -6.38 -13.84
C LYS A 108 -2.77 -6.49 -13.88
N ASN A 109 -3.44 -6.38 -12.72
CA ASN A 109 -4.91 -6.46 -12.68
C ASN A 109 -5.54 -5.20 -13.28
N VAL A 110 -4.90 -4.03 -13.13
CA VAL A 110 -5.35 -2.80 -13.79
C VAL A 110 -5.23 -2.93 -15.31
N SER A 111 -4.11 -3.46 -15.80
CA SER A 111 -3.92 -3.72 -17.23
C SER A 111 -4.99 -4.67 -17.79
N ASN A 112 -5.25 -5.79 -17.11
CA ASN A 112 -6.28 -6.74 -17.52
C ASN A 112 -7.68 -6.11 -17.50
N PHE A 113 -8.01 -5.36 -16.45
CA PHE A 113 -9.28 -4.64 -16.35
C PHE A 113 -9.46 -3.62 -17.48
N ALA A 114 -8.39 -2.90 -17.83
CA ALA A 114 -8.39 -1.97 -18.95
C ALA A 114 -8.66 -2.68 -20.28
N LEU A 115 -7.99 -3.82 -20.53
CA LEU A 115 -8.21 -4.66 -21.71
C LEU A 115 -9.68 -5.13 -21.82
N GLU A 116 -10.24 -5.66 -20.73
CA GLU A 116 -11.63 -6.11 -20.67
C GLU A 116 -12.65 -4.99 -20.94
N ASN A 117 -12.26 -3.73 -20.68
CA ASN A 117 -13.08 -2.54 -20.91
C ASN A 117 -12.71 -1.76 -22.18
N SER A 118 -11.87 -2.32 -23.06
CA SER A 118 -11.39 -1.72 -24.30
C SER A 118 -10.71 -0.35 -24.09
N LEU A 119 -9.91 -0.24 -23.03
CA LEU A 119 -9.10 0.93 -22.70
C LEU A 119 -7.63 0.68 -23.06
N SER A 120 -7.03 1.60 -23.82
CA SER A 120 -5.61 1.57 -24.19
C SER A 120 -4.76 2.45 -23.28
N GLY A 121 -3.43 2.27 -23.32
CA GLY A 121 -2.46 3.05 -22.55
C GLY A 121 -2.11 2.45 -21.19
N PHE A 122 -2.69 1.30 -20.82
CA PHE A 122 -2.42 0.59 -19.57
C PHE A 122 -1.57 -0.68 -19.76
N GLU A 123 -1.14 -0.98 -20.97
CA GLU A 123 -0.48 -2.24 -21.36
C GLU A 123 0.83 -2.45 -20.60
N PHE A 124 1.60 -1.38 -20.39
CA PHE A 124 2.89 -1.44 -19.68
C PHE A 124 2.77 -1.91 -18.23
N LEU A 125 1.59 -1.72 -17.59
CA LEU A 125 1.34 -2.18 -16.22
C LEU A 125 1.34 -3.71 -16.11
N SER A 126 1.13 -4.44 -17.21
CA SER A 126 1.17 -5.90 -17.23
C SER A 126 2.53 -6.48 -16.85
N CYS A 127 3.60 -5.73 -17.11
CA CYS A 127 4.99 -6.12 -16.85
C CYS A 127 5.50 -5.68 -15.46
N ILE A 128 4.73 -4.87 -14.74
CA ILE A 128 5.16 -4.31 -13.45
C ILE A 128 4.64 -5.19 -12.31
N PRO A 129 5.54 -5.83 -11.56
CA PRO A 129 5.14 -6.70 -10.45
C PRO A 129 4.86 -5.89 -9.18
N GLY A 130 3.96 -4.92 -9.27
CA GLY A 130 3.70 -3.92 -8.25
C GLY A 130 2.24 -3.82 -7.83
N THR A 131 1.98 -2.83 -7.00
CA THR A 131 0.64 -2.36 -6.67
C THR A 131 0.52 -0.90 -7.11
N VAL A 132 -0.68 -0.46 -7.45
CA VAL A 132 -0.98 0.92 -7.87
C VAL A 132 -0.35 1.96 -6.93
N GLY A 133 -0.53 1.82 -5.61
CA GLY A 133 0.06 2.76 -4.66
C GLY A 133 1.60 2.74 -4.66
N GLY A 134 2.22 1.57 -4.81
CA GLY A 134 3.66 1.42 -4.96
C GLY A 134 4.15 2.00 -6.29
N GLY A 135 3.45 1.73 -7.37
CA GLY A 135 3.74 2.23 -8.70
C GLY A 135 3.69 3.75 -8.77
N ILE A 136 2.65 4.38 -8.20
CA ILE A 136 2.54 5.84 -8.10
C ILE A 136 3.72 6.42 -7.31
N ARG A 137 4.05 5.83 -6.16
CA ARG A 137 5.14 6.31 -5.31
C ARG A 137 6.50 6.28 -6.01
N MET A 138 6.72 5.30 -6.87
CA MET A 138 7.98 5.05 -7.58
C MET A 138 7.99 5.63 -9.00
N ASN A 139 6.89 6.15 -9.50
CA ASN A 139 6.65 6.43 -10.91
C ASN A 139 7.06 5.22 -11.78
N SER A 140 6.53 4.06 -11.46
CA SER A 140 6.90 2.82 -12.12
C SER A 140 6.60 2.86 -13.60
N GLY A 141 7.53 2.36 -14.40
CA GLY A 141 7.39 2.34 -15.86
C GLY A 141 8.02 1.12 -16.50
N CYS A 142 7.64 0.88 -17.73
CA CYS A 142 8.15 -0.22 -18.57
C CYS A 142 7.98 0.15 -20.04
N TYR A 143 8.96 -0.23 -20.88
CA TYR A 143 8.92 0.00 -22.33
C TYR A 143 8.73 1.45 -22.76
N GLY A 144 9.32 2.40 -22.03
CA GLY A 144 9.23 3.84 -22.33
C GLY A 144 7.95 4.53 -21.84
N GLU A 145 7.03 3.77 -21.24
CA GLU A 145 5.83 4.29 -20.56
C GLU A 145 6.00 4.26 -19.06
N ASP A 146 5.33 5.18 -18.34
CA ASP A 146 5.31 5.26 -16.89
C ASP A 146 3.97 5.79 -16.36
N ILE A 147 3.76 5.63 -15.05
CA ILE A 147 2.49 5.98 -14.41
C ILE A 147 2.16 7.47 -14.53
N SER A 148 3.15 8.36 -14.52
CA SER A 148 2.90 9.81 -14.60
C SER A 148 2.19 10.23 -15.90
N LYS A 149 2.35 9.45 -16.98
CA LYS A 149 1.70 9.72 -18.27
C LYS A 149 0.20 9.43 -18.28
N ILE A 150 -0.26 8.53 -17.39
CA ILE A 150 -1.66 8.11 -17.34
C ILE A 150 -2.38 8.53 -16.06
N LEU A 151 -1.65 9.04 -15.08
CA LEU A 151 -2.19 9.42 -13.78
C LEU A 151 -2.94 10.74 -13.86
N VAL A 152 -4.25 10.74 -13.54
CA VAL A 152 -5.09 11.93 -13.53
C VAL A 152 -5.12 12.58 -12.14
N SER A 153 -5.32 11.78 -11.10
CA SER A 153 -5.41 12.27 -9.73
C SER A 153 -5.15 11.16 -8.71
N VAL A 154 -4.77 11.55 -7.50
CA VAL A 154 -4.56 10.64 -6.36
C VAL A 154 -5.32 11.16 -5.15
N GLN A 155 -6.07 10.26 -4.51
CA GLN A 155 -6.54 10.49 -3.15
C GLN A 155 -5.52 9.92 -2.18
N ALA A 156 -4.96 10.75 -1.33
CA ALA A 156 -3.95 10.39 -0.35
C ALA A 156 -4.43 10.74 1.07
N MET A 157 -3.86 10.04 2.06
CA MET A 157 -4.07 10.33 3.48
C MET A 157 -2.72 10.72 4.09
N ASP A 158 -2.67 11.82 4.82
CA ASP A 158 -1.49 12.25 5.56
C ASP A 158 -1.31 11.50 6.90
N LEU A 159 -0.21 11.76 7.60
CA LEU A 159 0.06 11.15 8.90
C LEU A 159 -0.89 11.63 10.01
N SER A 160 -1.65 12.71 9.79
CA SER A 160 -2.71 13.15 10.69
C SER A 160 -4.03 12.40 10.48
N GLY A 161 -4.07 11.50 9.48
CA GLY A 161 -5.25 10.71 9.15
C GLY A 161 -6.34 11.49 8.39
N LYS A 162 -5.93 12.56 7.67
CA LYS A 162 -6.80 13.37 6.82
C LYS A 162 -6.54 13.10 5.35
#